data_5a07eadb8383869995dcb480f55b8b93
#
_entry.id   5a07eadb8383869995dcb480f55b8b93
#
_cell.length_a   1.000
_cell.length_b   1.000
_cell.length_c   1.000
_cell.angle_alpha   90.00
_cell.angle_beta   90.00
_cell.angle_gamma   90.00
#
_symmetry.space_group_name_H-M   'P 1'
#
loop_
_entity.id
_entity.type
_entity.pdbx_description
1 polymer ?
#
loop_
_entity_poly.entity_id
_entity_poly.type
_entity_poly.pdbx_seq_one_letter_code
_entity_poly.pdbx_strand_id
1 'polypeptide(L)'
;MDKAKLREGIQKYSMIIVLVLVTLFFTWGTQGKILFPQNITNLISQNAYVYVLATGMLLCILTGGNIDLSVGSVVCFVGAVGGVFMEKMGMPMPIAVILMLLLGAVIGAWQAVWIAYVHVPPFITTLSGMFVFRGLSNVVLGGQTLPIKNQAFVVLFGGGANCYVPDILGGGEGMNRLALVVGVVACVIFVVVTMKGYLNRKKKGYETGNVAAMYIKMILICAVILFITYKLAKYKGIPTSLVWVLIVVLIYGYITSKTTIGRYFYAVGGNEKATKLSGINT
;
A
#
# COMPACT_ATOMS: atom_id res chain seq x y z
N MET A 1 8.76 -35.54 14.62
CA MET A 1 8.49 -34.08 14.50
C MET A 1 7.32 -33.76 15.42
N ASP A 2 7.54 -32.91 16.40
CA ASP A 2 6.58 -32.70 17.50
C ASP A 2 5.29 -32.06 16.95
N LYS A 3 4.12 -32.71 17.16
CA LYS A 3 2.82 -32.23 16.66
C LYS A 3 2.52 -30.80 17.11
N ALA A 4 3.03 -30.39 18.28
CA ALA A 4 2.90 -29.04 18.81
C ALA A 4 3.67 -28.02 17.96
N LYS A 5 4.93 -28.31 17.60
CA LYS A 5 5.75 -27.44 16.74
C LYS A 5 5.20 -27.32 15.32
N LEU A 6 4.61 -28.40 14.79
CA LEU A 6 3.95 -28.38 13.47
C LEU A 6 2.70 -27.49 13.49
N ARG A 7 1.88 -27.61 14.53
CA ARG A 7 0.68 -26.80 14.73
C ARG A 7 1.01 -25.31 14.87
N GLU A 8 2.02 -24.98 15.64
CA GLU A 8 2.51 -23.61 15.82
C GLU A 8 3.05 -23.01 14.50
N GLY A 9 3.79 -23.83 13.73
CA GLY A 9 4.26 -23.45 12.39
C GLY A 9 3.11 -23.18 11.42
N ILE A 10 2.09 -24.06 11.38
CA ILE A 10 0.92 -23.88 10.53
C ILE A 10 0.14 -22.61 10.92
N GLN A 11 -0.07 -22.36 12.21
CA GLN A 11 -0.75 -21.15 12.67
C GLN A 11 0.03 -19.88 12.28
N LYS A 12 1.35 -19.89 12.46
CA LYS A 12 2.22 -18.76 12.13
C LYS A 12 2.25 -18.42 10.64
N TYR A 13 2.18 -19.43 9.78
CA TYR A 13 2.28 -19.27 8.31
C TYR A 13 0.96 -19.52 7.58
N SER A 14 -0.16 -19.58 8.31
CA SER A 14 -1.48 -19.92 7.74
C SER A 14 -1.85 -19.05 6.54
N MET A 15 -1.64 -17.74 6.62
CA MET A 15 -1.95 -16.81 5.52
C MET A 15 -1.09 -17.08 4.27
N ILE A 16 0.18 -17.41 4.44
CA ILE A 16 1.08 -17.76 3.33
C ILE A 16 0.66 -19.09 2.71
N ILE A 17 0.31 -20.07 3.53
CA ILE A 17 -0.16 -21.39 3.08
C ILE A 17 -1.44 -21.23 2.25
N VAL A 18 -2.40 -20.46 2.76
CA VAL A 18 -3.66 -20.17 2.03
C VAL A 18 -3.38 -19.46 0.72
N LEU A 19 -2.50 -18.44 0.72
CA LEU A 19 -2.11 -17.73 -0.50
C LEU A 19 -1.53 -18.67 -1.56
N VAL A 20 -0.62 -19.57 -1.14
CA VAL A 20 -0.02 -20.56 -2.06
C VAL A 20 -1.08 -21.54 -2.60
N LEU A 21 -1.94 -22.07 -1.73
CA LEU A 21 -3.02 -22.98 -2.16
C LEU A 21 -3.97 -22.32 -3.15
N VAL A 22 -4.42 -21.10 -2.86
CA VAL A 22 -5.30 -20.33 -3.75
C VAL A 22 -4.61 -20.05 -5.09
N THR A 23 -3.33 -19.64 -5.05
CA THR A 23 -2.56 -19.40 -6.28
C THR A 23 -2.42 -20.69 -7.11
N LEU A 24 -2.13 -21.82 -6.50
CA LEU A 24 -2.04 -23.12 -7.18
C LEU A 24 -3.39 -23.53 -7.78
N PHE A 25 -4.47 -23.40 -7.02
CA PHE A 25 -5.82 -23.72 -7.48
C PHE A 25 -6.20 -22.90 -8.72
N PHE A 26 -6.00 -21.58 -8.68
CA PHE A 26 -6.29 -20.73 -9.84
C PHE A 26 -5.30 -20.94 -10.98
N THR A 27 -4.04 -21.26 -10.72
CA THR A 27 -3.07 -21.59 -11.77
C THR A 27 -3.51 -22.84 -12.53
N TRP A 28 -3.98 -23.87 -11.81
CA TRP A 28 -4.52 -25.08 -12.41
C TRP A 28 -5.82 -24.78 -13.17
N GLY A 29 -6.81 -24.12 -12.56
CA GLY A 29 -8.11 -23.83 -13.18
C GLY A 29 -8.03 -22.89 -14.39
N THR A 30 -7.04 -22.00 -14.44
CA THR A 30 -6.83 -21.07 -15.57
C THR A 30 -5.79 -21.56 -16.58
N GLN A 31 -5.32 -22.79 -16.45
CA GLN A 31 -4.24 -23.34 -17.32
C GLN A 31 -2.99 -22.44 -17.35
N GLY A 32 -2.62 -21.87 -16.19
CA GLY A 32 -1.46 -21.02 -16.02
C GLY A 32 -1.64 -19.56 -16.43
N LYS A 33 -2.81 -19.14 -16.93
CA LYS A 33 -3.06 -17.75 -17.38
C LYS A 33 -2.91 -16.72 -16.27
N ILE A 34 -3.17 -17.09 -15.02
CA ILE A 34 -2.99 -16.21 -13.88
C ILE A 34 -1.54 -15.70 -13.72
N LEU A 35 -0.56 -16.50 -14.14
CA LEU A 35 0.87 -16.17 -14.10
C LEU A 35 1.38 -15.45 -15.36
N PHE A 36 0.51 -15.11 -16.30
CA PHE A 36 0.92 -14.34 -17.47
C PHE A 36 1.39 -12.93 -17.07
N PRO A 37 2.42 -12.38 -17.73
CA PRO A 37 2.96 -11.07 -17.45
C PRO A 37 1.90 -9.97 -17.37
N GLN A 38 0.99 -9.95 -18.34
CA GLN A 38 -0.12 -9.01 -18.39
C GLN A 38 -1.03 -9.09 -17.16
N ASN A 39 -1.37 -10.32 -16.73
CA ASN A 39 -2.28 -10.51 -15.61
C ASN A 39 -1.65 -10.07 -14.28
N ILE A 40 -0.38 -10.43 -14.06
CA ILE A 40 0.37 -9.99 -12.86
C ILE A 40 0.46 -8.47 -12.82
N THR A 41 0.77 -7.83 -13.94
CA THR A 41 0.85 -6.37 -14.02
C THR A 41 -0.50 -5.72 -13.75
N ASN A 42 -1.58 -6.26 -14.32
CA ASN A 42 -2.93 -5.77 -14.09
C ASN A 42 -3.36 -5.93 -12.62
N LEU A 43 -3.06 -7.07 -11.99
CA LEU A 43 -3.34 -7.28 -10.57
C LEU A 43 -2.64 -6.23 -9.69
N ILE A 44 -1.37 -5.91 -9.97
CA ILE A 44 -0.63 -4.88 -9.24
C ILE A 44 -1.28 -3.51 -9.46
N SER A 45 -1.56 -3.13 -10.70
CA SER A 45 -2.12 -1.82 -11.03
C SER A 45 -3.53 -1.63 -10.46
N GLN A 46 -4.39 -2.63 -10.55
CA GLN A 46 -5.77 -2.57 -10.07
C GLN A 46 -5.87 -2.53 -8.55
N ASN A 47 -4.93 -3.14 -7.84
CA ASN A 47 -4.94 -3.16 -6.37
C ASN A 47 -4.03 -2.10 -5.74
N ALA A 48 -3.32 -1.30 -6.53
CA ALA A 48 -2.39 -0.29 -6.03
C ALA A 48 -3.05 0.68 -5.04
N TYR A 49 -4.26 1.17 -5.35
CA TYR A 49 -5.00 2.07 -4.45
C TYR A 49 -5.32 1.41 -3.11
N VAL A 50 -5.61 0.11 -3.08
CA VAL A 50 -5.88 -0.63 -1.84
C VAL A 50 -4.66 -0.64 -0.93
N TYR A 51 -3.46 -0.83 -1.47
CA TYR A 51 -2.22 -0.79 -0.69
C TYR A 51 -1.95 0.59 -0.09
N VAL A 52 -2.21 1.67 -0.86
CA VAL A 52 -2.10 3.04 -0.35
C VAL A 52 -3.08 3.28 0.79
N LEU A 53 -4.34 2.90 0.63
CA LEU A 53 -5.37 3.05 1.65
C LEU A 53 -5.08 2.21 2.90
N ALA A 54 -4.58 0.99 2.70
CA ALA A 54 -4.22 0.09 3.79
C ALA A 54 -3.09 0.66 4.68
N THR A 55 -2.14 1.42 4.13
CA THR A 55 -1.10 2.08 4.94
C THR A 55 -1.67 3.15 5.86
N GLY A 56 -2.63 3.93 5.39
CA GLY A 56 -3.34 4.93 6.21
C GLY A 56 -4.21 4.26 7.28
N MET A 57 -4.98 3.24 6.90
CA MET A 57 -5.83 2.48 7.83
C MET A 57 -5.01 1.78 8.91
N LEU A 58 -3.81 1.29 8.58
CA LEU A 58 -2.92 0.67 9.56
C LEU A 58 -2.58 1.61 10.72
N LEU A 59 -2.37 2.91 10.47
CA LEU A 59 -2.13 3.89 11.52
C LEU A 59 -3.35 4.05 12.45
N CYS A 60 -4.55 4.08 11.88
CA CYS A 60 -5.78 4.15 12.66
C CYS A 60 -5.95 2.90 13.55
N ILE A 61 -5.68 1.72 13.01
CA ILE A 61 -5.74 0.46 13.77
C ILE A 61 -4.68 0.43 14.88
N LEU A 62 -3.47 0.93 14.62
CA LEU A 62 -2.40 0.99 15.62
C LEU A 62 -2.72 1.89 16.81
N THR A 63 -3.62 2.86 16.70
CA THR A 63 -4.04 3.76 17.78
C THR A 63 -5.18 3.22 18.65
N GLY A 64 -5.24 1.91 18.87
CA GLY A 64 -6.23 1.29 19.77
C GLY A 64 -7.33 0.49 19.07
N GLY A 65 -7.08 0.06 17.82
CA GLY A 65 -8.03 -0.75 17.05
C GLY A 65 -9.12 0.05 16.35
N ASN A 66 -8.91 1.33 16.13
CA ASN A 66 -9.85 2.22 15.43
C ASN A 66 -9.94 1.84 13.94
N ILE A 67 -11.06 1.25 13.53
CA ILE A 67 -11.29 0.86 12.15
C ILE A 67 -12.01 1.99 11.42
N ASP A 68 -11.43 2.45 10.29
CA ASP A 68 -12.06 3.43 9.42
C ASP A 68 -12.77 2.75 8.24
N LEU A 69 -14.09 2.71 8.28
CA LEU A 69 -14.94 2.14 7.22
C LEU A 69 -15.22 3.14 6.09
N SER A 70 -14.93 4.42 6.28
CA SER A 70 -15.25 5.48 5.32
C SER A 70 -14.24 5.59 4.18
N VAL A 71 -13.04 5.04 4.33
CA VAL A 71 -11.87 5.19 3.43
C VAL A 71 -12.25 5.07 1.96
N GLY A 72 -12.98 4.01 1.56
CA GLY A 72 -13.39 3.79 0.19
C GLY A 72 -14.34 4.86 -0.35
N SER A 73 -15.31 5.31 0.49
CA SER A 73 -16.27 6.34 0.12
C SER A 73 -15.65 7.74 0.05
N VAL A 74 -14.69 8.03 0.93
CA VAL A 74 -13.91 9.28 0.89
C VAL A 74 -13.09 9.35 -0.38
N VAL A 75 -12.41 8.27 -0.77
CA VAL A 75 -11.67 8.21 -2.04
C VAL A 75 -12.58 8.41 -3.23
N CYS A 76 -13.76 7.78 -3.23
CA CYS A 76 -14.76 7.96 -4.28
C CYS A 76 -15.22 9.43 -4.38
N PHE A 77 -15.51 10.07 -3.25
CA PHE A 77 -15.93 11.46 -3.20
C PHE A 77 -14.82 12.43 -3.63
N VAL A 78 -13.61 12.27 -3.10
CA VAL A 78 -12.45 13.09 -3.47
C VAL A 78 -12.13 12.93 -4.97
N GLY A 79 -12.22 11.69 -5.48
CA GLY A 79 -12.04 11.42 -6.91
C GLY A 79 -13.13 12.07 -7.79
N ALA A 80 -14.38 12.03 -7.34
CA ALA A 80 -15.49 12.69 -8.03
C ALA A 80 -15.30 14.22 -8.11
N VAL A 81 -14.93 14.85 -7.00
CA VAL A 81 -14.63 16.29 -6.94
C VAL A 81 -13.40 16.63 -7.81
N GLY A 82 -12.35 15.84 -7.75
CA GLY A 82 -11.16 16.01 -8.59
C GLY A 82 -11.46 15.90 -10.08
N GLY A 83 -12.33 14.96 -10.46
CA GLY A 83 -12.82 14.85 -11.83
C GLY A 83 -13.57 16.10 -12.29
N VAL A 84 -14.44 16.66 -11.44
CA VAL A 84 -15.14 17.91 -11.73
C VAL A 84 -14.15 19.07 -11.87
N PHE A 85 -13.16 19.19 -11.00
CA PHE A 85 -12.14 20.24 -11.10
C PHE A 85 -11.39 20.18 -12.43
N MET A 86 -10.96 19.00 -12.87
CA MET A 86 -10.18 18.85 -14.10
C MET A 86 -11.04 18.94 -15.37
N GLU A 87 -12.19 18.24 -15.40
CA GLU A 87 -12.96 18.07 -16.65
C GLU A 87 -14.07 19.10 -16.85
N LYS A 88 -14.74 19.55 -15.76
CA LYS A 88 -15.81 20.54 -15.87
C LYS A 88 -15.33 21.97 -15.64
N MET A 89 -14.41 22.18 -14.68
CA MET A 89 -13.88 23.50 -14.36
C MET A 89 -12.59 23.83 -15.11
N GLY A 90 -11.99 22.87 -15.83
CA GLY A 90 -10.77 23.06 -16.60
C GLY A 90 -9.53 23.41 -15.78
N MET A 91 -9.50 23.02 -14.51
CA MET A 91 -8.35 23.34 -13.64
C MET A 91 -7.10 22.58 -14.06
N PRO A 92 -5.91 23.23 -13.97
CA PRO A 92 -4.64 22.55 -14.17
C PRO A 92 -4.48 21.37 -13.20
N MET A 93 -3.99 20.22 -13.71
CA MET A 93 -3.81 18.99 -12.95
C MET A 93 -3.11 19.19 -11.59
N PRO A 94 -1.99 19.93 -11.46
CA PRO A 94 -1.31 20.08 -10.16
C PRO A 94 -2.18 20.75 -9.10
N ILE A 95 -2.96 21.75 -9.50
CA ILE A 95 -3.88 22.46 -8.60
C ILE A 95 -5.00 21.52 -8.16
N ALA A 96 -5.60 20.79 -9.11
CA ALA A 96 -6.64 19.82 -8.80
C ALA A 96 -6.16 18.74 -7.82
N VAL A 97 -4.96 18.20 -8.01
CA VAL A 97 -4.36 17.18 -7.12
C VAL A 97 -4.13 17.76 -5.72
N ILE A 98 -3.59 18.98 -5.59
CA ILE A 98 -3.40 19.62 -4.28
C ILE A 98 -4.74 19.82 -3.58
N LEU A 99 -5.77 20.28 -4.28
CA LEU A 99 -7.12 20.45 -3.72
C LEU A 99 -7.74 19.12 -3.30
N MET A 100 -7.54 18.05 -4.07
CA MET A 100 -7.96 16.70 -3.70
C MET A 100 -7.29 16.23 -2.40
N LEU A 101 -5.98 16.44 -2.26
CA LEU A 101 -5.25 16.06 -1.05
C LEU A 101 -5.72 16.88 0.17
N LEU A 102 -5.94 18.19 0.00
CA LEU A 102 -6.47 19.05 1.04
C LEU A 102 -7.90 18.63 1.44
N LEU A 103 -8.75 18.33 0.48
CA LEU A 103 -10.12 17.86 0.74
C LEU A 103 -10.09 16.55 1.54
N GLY A 104 -9.26 15.59 1.17
CA GLY A 104 -9.10 14.34 1.92
C GLY A 104 -8.60 14.58 3.35
N ALA A 105 -7.64 15.49 3.53
CA ALA A 105 -7.12 15.86 4.85
C ALA A 105 -8.20 16.54 5.72
N VAL A 106 -8.99 17.45 5.15
CA VAL A 106 -10.11 18.11 5.86
C VAL A 106 -11.16 17.11 6.30
N ILE A 107 -11.53 16.16 5.42
CA ILE A 107 -12.49 15.11 5.76
C ILE A 107 -11.94 14.24 6.90
N GLY A 108 -10.68 13.81 6.82
CA GLY A 108 -10.04 13.02 7.86
C GLY A 108 -9.98 13.78 9.19
N ALA A 109 -9.61 15.06 9.18
CA ALA A 109 -9.60 15.92 10.36
C ALA A 109 -11.01 16.06 10.96
N TRP A 110 -12.03 16.27 10.14
CA TRP A 110 -13.42 16.36 10.59
C TRP A 110 -13.88 15.07 11.28
N GLN A 111 -13.59 13.90 10.72
CA GLN A 111 -13.90 12.63 11.37
C GLN A 111 -13.12 12.44 12.67
N ALA A 112 -11.84 12.82 12.68
CA ALA A 112 -10.99 12.72 13.85
C ALA A 112 -11.52 13.56 15.02
N VAL A 113 -12.11 14.74 14.78
CA VAL A 113 -12.75 15.58 15.83
C VAL A 113 -13.86 14.82 16.52
N TRP A 114 -14.74 14.15 15.80
CA TRP A 114 -15.83 13.36 16.38
C TRP A 114 -15.32 12.19 17.23
N ILE A 115 -14.24 11.56 16.82
CA ILE A 115 -13.66 10.40 17.51
C ILE A 115 -12.87 10.87 18.74
N ALA A 116 -11.95 11.83 18.56
CA ALA A 116 -10.98 12.17 19.59
C ALA A 116 -11.52 13.18 20.63
N TYR A 117 -12.38 14.13 20.22
CA TYR A 117 -12.86 15.18 21.13
C TYR A 117 -14.31 14.97 21.58
N VAL A 118 -15.17 14.49 20.70
CA VAL A 118 -16.58 14.21 21.05
C VAL A 118 -16.75 12.80 21.61
N HIS A 119 -15.72 11.94 21.47
CA HIS A 119 -15.70 10.54 21.93
C HIS A 119 -16.80 9.66 21.32
N VAL A 120 -17.21 9.94 20.07
CA VAL A 120 -18.08 9.06 19.31
C VAL A 120 -17.29 7.82 18.92
N PRO A 121 -17.83 6.61 19.12
CA PRO A 121 -17.12 5.38 18.71
C PRO A 121 -16.68 5.43 17.24
N PRO A 122 -15.43 5.08 16.90
CA PRO A 122 -14.87 5.16 15.55
C PRO A 122 -15.72 4.47 14.50
N PHE A 123 -16.25 3.30 14.83
CA PHE A 123 -17.14 2.53 13.96
C PHE A 123 -18.38 3.33 13.54
N ILE A 124 -19.04 4.04 14.48
CA ILE A 124 -20.25 4.82 14.19
C ILE A 124 -19.89 6.02 13.33
N THR A 125 -18.85 6.76 13.68
CA THR A 125 -18.40 7.94 12.93
C THR A 125 -18.02 7.60 11.49
N THR A 126 -17.22 6.55 11.30
CA THR A 126 -16.72 6.17 9.98
C THR A 126 -17.78 5.50 9.13
N LEU A 127 -18.70 4.70 9.73
CA LEU A 127 -19.84 4.13 9.03
C LEU A 127 -20.78 5.24 8.52
N SER A 128 -21.09 6.23 9.37
CA SER A 128 -21.89 7.41 8.97
C SER A 128 -21.19 8.19 7.84
N GLY A 129 -19.87 8.42 7.98
CA GLY A 129 -19.04 9.02 6.94
C GLY A 129 -19.08 8.25 5.62
N MET A 130 -19.05 6.92 5.68
CA MET A 130 -19.17 6.06 4.49
C MET A 130 -20.43 6.35 3.70
N PHE A 131 -21.59 6.43 4.35
CA PHE A 131 -22.87 6.72 3.67
C PHE A 131 -22.93 8.15 3.16
N VAL A 132 -22.49 9.13 3.96
CA VAL A 132 -22.49 10.55 3.59
C VAL A 132 -21.61 10.78 2.35
N PHE A 133 -20.34 10.35 2.37
CA PHE A 133 -19.44 10.60 1.24
C PHE A 133 -19.79 9.78 0.00
N ARG A 134 -20.40 8.59 0.16
CA ARG A 134 -20.94 7.83 -0.96
C ARG A 134 -22.13 8.54 -1.61
N GLY A 135 -23.03 9.11 -0.80
CA GLY A 135 -24.13 9.92 -1.31
C GLY A 135 -23.64 11.20 -1.99
N LEU A 136 -22.71 11.93 -1.36
CA LEU A 136 -22.15 13.15 -1.92
C LEU A 136 -21.41 12.91 -3.24
N SER A 137 -20.70 11.77 -3.40
CA SER A 137 -20.06 11.44 -4.68
C SER A 137 -21.08 11.30 -5.82
N ASN A 138 -22.22 10.68 -5.55
CA ASN A 138 -23.30 10.58 -6.52
C ASN A 138 -23.93 11.93 -6.86
N VAL A 139 -24.11 12.80 -5.87
CA VAL A 139 -24.63 14.17 -6.10
C VAL A 139 -23.67 14.98 -6.97
N VAL A 140 -22.37 14.96 -6.67
CA VAL A 140 -21.34 15.68 -7.44
C VAL A 140 -21.27 15.21 -8.90
N LEU A 141 -21.41 13.91 -9.13
CA LEU A 141 -21.40 13.33 -10.47
C LEU A 141 -22.76 13.38 -11.19
N GLY A 142 -23.84 13.69 -10.47
CA GLY A 142 -25.20 13.63 -11.02
C GLY A 142 -25.63 12.21 -11.40
N GLY A 143 -25.09 11.18 -10.69
CA GLY A 143 -25.36 9.77 -10.97
C GLY A 143 -24.69 9.23 -12.23
N GLN A 144 -23.80 9.99 -12.87
CA GLN A 144 -23.13 9.60 -14.12
C GLN A 144 -21.64 9.36 -13.92
N THR A 145 -21.04 8.59 -14.82
CA THR A 145 -19.60 8.41 -14.86
C THR A 145 -18.94 9.59 -15.57
N LEU A 146 -17.92 10.20 -14.96
CA LEU A 146 -17.15 11.27 -15.55
C LEU A 146 -15.78 10.72 -16.01
N PRO A 147 -15.55 10.54 -17.32
CA PRO A 147 -14.28 10.07 -17.84
C PRO A 147 -13.21 11.17 -17.71
N ILE A 148 -12.05 10.82 -17.15
CA ILE A 148 -10.89 11.73 -17.06
C ILE A 148 -10.14 11.70 -18.39
N LYS A 149 -10.07 12.85 -19.07
CA LYS A 149 -9.39 13.03 -20.36
C LYS A 149 -8.00 13.62 -20.22
N ASN A 150 -7.66 14.20 -19.06
CA ASN A 150 -6.35 14.79 -18.82
C ASN A 150 -5.26 13.72 -18.90
N GLN A 151 -4.50 13.72 -20.00
CA GLN A 151 -3.46 12.72 -20.29
C GLN A 151 -2.37 12.69 -19.21
N ALA A 152 -1.94 13.84 -18.69
CA ALA A 152 -0.90 13.90 -17.66
C ALA A 152 -1.38 13.21 -16.37
N PHE A 153 -2.63 13.42 -15.97
CA PHE A 153 -3.21 12.76 -14.80
C PHE A 153 -3.34 11.25 -15.02
N VAL A 154 -3.84 10.83 -16.19
CA VAL A 154 -4.01 9.42 -16.53
C VAL A 154 -2.68 8.67 -16.55
N VAL A 155 -1.63 9.25 -17.13
CA VAL A 155 -0.30 8.63 -17.18
C VAL A 155 0.34 8.51 -15.79
N LEU A 156 0.18 9.53 -14.92
CA LEU A 156 0.82 9.55 -13.60
C LEU A 156 0.06 8.76 -12.55
N PHE A 157 -1.27 8.82 -12.54
CA PHE A 157 -2.13 8.27 -11.47
C PHE A 157 -3.11 7.20 -11.95
N GLY A 158 -3.28 7.03 -13.25
CA GLY A 158 -4.18 6.03 -13.80
C GLY A 158 -3.65 4.60 -13.66
N GLY A 159 -4.53 3.63 -13.91
CA GLY A 159 -4.22 2.20 -13.95
C GLY A 159 -4.37 1.58 -15.35
N GLY A 160 -4.41 2.41 -16.39
CA GLY A 160 -4.71 1.99 -17.75
C GLY A 160 -3.51 1.55 -18.57
N ALA A 161 -3.74 1.34 -19.85
CA ALA A 161 -2.78 0.76 -20.78
C ALA A 161 -1.49 1.59 -21.02
N ASN A 162 -1.50 2.88 -20.69
CA ASN A 162 -0.39 3.81 -20.90
C ASN A 162 0.27 4.32 -19.60
N CYS A 163 -0.08 3.74 -18.45
CA CYS A 163 0.38 4.17 -17.13
C CYS A 163 1.62 3.36 -16.70
N TYR A 164 2.68 3.44 -17.48
CA TYR A 164 3.95 2.73 -17.24
C TYR A 164 5.11 3.71 -17.26
N VAL A 165 6.13 3.38 -16.45
CA VAL A 165 7.40 4.12 -16.48
C VAL A 165 8.08 3.85 -17.82
N PRO A 166 8.45 4.92 -18.60
CA PRO A 166 9.12 4.73 -19.88
C PRO A 166 10.47 4.05 -19.70
N ASP A 167 10.83 3.16 -20.63
CA ASP A 167 12.13 2.51 -20.61
C ASP A 167 13.23 3.46 -21.12
N ILE A 168 13.91 4.10 -20.16
CA ILE A 168 15.02 5.03 -20.45
C ILE A 168 16.28 4.29 -20.92
N LEU A 169 16.38 2.98 -20.63
CA LEU A 169 17.55 2.16 -20.98
C LEU A 169 17.47 1.53 -22.37
N GLY A 170 16.44 1.89 -23.15
CA GLY A 170 16.32 1.51 -24.56
C GLY A 170 16.18 0.02 -24.79
N GLY A 171 15.28 -0.66 -24.07
CA GLY A 171 14.87 -2.01 -24.33
C GLY A 171 14.21 -2.09 -25.72
N GLY A 172 14.83 -2.82 -26.65
CA GLY A 172 14.21 -3.12 -27.95
C GLY A 172 12.96 -3.99 -27.82
N GLU A 173 12.33 -4.31 -28.93
CA GLU A 173 11.11 -5.10 -28.99
C GLU A 173 11.17 -6.34 -28.07
N GLY A 174 10.38 -6.34 -27.01
CA GLY A 174 10.07 -7.51 -26.21
C GLY A 174 10.38 -7.49 -24.71
N MET A 175 11.29 -6.67 -24.18
CA MET A 175 11.61 -6.70 -22.75
C MET A 175 12.06 -5.32 -22.22
N ASN A 176 11.36 -4.81 -21.18
CA ASN A 176 11.71 -3.56 -20.53
C ASN A 176 12.96 -3.74 -19.65
N ARG A 177 14.10 -3.16 -20.06
CA ARG A 177 15.37 -3.28 -19.34
C ARG A 177 15.37 -2.54 -18.01
N LEU A 178 14.68 -1.39 -17.94
CA LEU A 178 14.57 -0.62 -16.70
C LEU A 178 13.95 -1.46 -15.58
N ALA A 179 12.89 -2.24 -15.88
CA ALA A 179 12.24 -3.08 -14.88
C ALA A 179 13.19 -4.15 -14.30
N LEU A 180 14.04 -4.74 -15.13
CA LEU A 180 15.03 -5.72 -14.68
C LEU A 180 16.10 -5.08 -13.80
N VAL A 181 16.63 -3.92 -14.22
CA VAL A 181 17.64 -3.20 -13.45
C VAL A 181 17.09 -2.78 -12.09
N VAL A 182 15.86 -2.25 -12.04
CA VAL A 182 15.18 -1.90 -10.79
C VAL A 182 15.01 -3.13 -9.89
N GLY A 183 14.66 -4.28 -10.45
CA GLY A 183 14.55 -5.54 -9.69
C GLY A 183 15.88 -5.98 -9.07
N VAL A 184 16.97 -5.93 -9.85
CA VAL A 184 18.31 -6.26 -9.35
C VAL A 184 18.75 -5.27 -8.26
N VAL A 185 18.57 -3.97 -8.49
CA VAL A 185 18.89 -2.92 -7.51
C VAL A 185 18.09 -3.11 -6.22
N ALA A 186 16.80 -3.41 -6.31
CA ALA A 186 15.96 -3.71 -5.15
C ALA A 186 16.47 -4.92 -4.36
N CYS A 187 16.88 -6.00 -5.03
CA CYS A 187 17.49 -7.16 -4.39
C CYS A 187 18.80 -6.80 -3.70
N VAL A 188 19.68 -6.04 -4.35
CA VAL A 188 20.96 -5.60 -3.75
C VAL A 188 20.72 -4.75 -2.51
N ILE A 189 19.81 -3.76 -2.58
CA ILE A 189 19.45 -2.92 -1.44
C ILE A 189 18.91 -3.78 -0.30
N PHE A 190 18.02 -4.72 -0.57
CA PHE A 190 17.43 -5.61 0.43
C PHE A 190 18.49 -6.47 1.11
N VAL A 191 19.42 -7.07 0.34
CA VAL A 191 20.53 -7.86 0.86
C VAL A 191 21.43 -7.01 1.73
N VAL A 192 21.85 -5.83 1.26
CA VAL A 192 22.74 -4.91 2.00
C VAL A 192 22.09 -4.46 3.31
N VAL A 193 20.81 -4.07 3.30
CA VAL A 193 20.09 -3.64 4.51
C VAL A 193 19.96 -4.78 5.51
N THR A 194 19.63 -5.98 5.05
CA THR A 194 19.49 -7.16 5.90
C THR A 194 20.84 -7.55 6.52
N MET A 195 21.91 -7.57 5.73
CA MET A 195 23.27 -7.88 6.20
C MET A 195 23.81 -6.84 7.17
N LYS A 196 23.61 -5.54 6.89
CA LYS A 196 23.99 -4.47 7.83
C LYS A 196 23.23 -4.61 9.15
N GLY A 197 21.92 -4.92 9.10
CA GLY A 197 21.11 -5.18 10.29
C GLY A 197 21.65 -6.34 11.12
N TYR A 198 21.98 -7.44 10.47
CA TYR A 198 22.58 -8.62 11.10
C TYR A 198 23.96 -8.31 11.74
N LEU A 199 24.86 -7.69 10.99
CA LEU A 199 26.20 -7.32 11.47
C LEU A 199 26.14 -6.35 12.66
N ASN A 200 25.24 -5.37 12.63
CA ASN A 200 25.04 -4.42 13.73
C ASN A 200 24.54 -5.13 15.01
N ARG A 201 23.62 -6.09 14.88
CA ARG A 201 23.15 -6.90 16.01
C ARG A 201 24.27 -7.74 16.59
N LYS A 202 25.04 -8.44 15.74
CA LYS A 202 26.20 -9.23 16.13
C LYS A 202 27.26 -8.38 16.85
N LYS A 203 27.55 -7.17 16.32
CA LYS A 203 28.52 -6.25 16.91
C LYS A 203 28.10 -5.73 18.29
N LYS A 204 26.77 -5.62 18.54
CA LYS A 204 26.21 -5.20 19.83
C LYS A 204 26.01 -6.35 20.81
N GLY A 205 26.41 -7.58 20.49
CA GLY A 205 26.24 -8.75 21.35
C GLY A 205 24.82 -9.28 21.48
N TYR A 206 23.89 -8.84 20.60
CA TYR A 206 22.52 -9.37 20.63
C TYR A 206 22.46 -10.75 19.96
N GLU A 207 21.55 -11.60 20.46
CA GLU A 207 21.26 -12.88 19.80
C GLU A 207 20.86 -12.66 18.34
N THR A 208 21.53 -13.32 17.42
CA THR A 208 21.33 -13.17 15.99
C THR A 208 20.41 -14.22 15.38
N GLY A 209 19.82 -15.10 16.19
CA GLY A 209 18.94 -16.17 15.73
C GLY A 209 19.61 -17.16 14.77
N ASN A 210 18.81 -17.99 14.10
CA ASN A 210 19.35 -18.97 13.15
C ASN A 210 19.79 -18.31 11.84
N VAL A 211 21.08 -18.30 11.60
CA VAL A 211 21.71 -17.70 10.41
C VAL A 211 21.23 -18.36 9.11
N ALA A 212 21.05 -19.68 9.11
CA ALA A 212 20.56 -20.41 7.93
C ALA A 212 19.14 -19.96 7.55
N ALA A 213 18.25 -19.78 8.56
CA ALA A 213 16.89 -19.29 8.33
C ALA A 213 16.90 -17.86 7.74
N MET A 214 17.84 -17.01 8.16
CA MET A 214 18.01 -15.67 7.59
C MET A 214 18.39 -15.73 6.10
N TYR A 215 19.36 -16.56 5.73
CA TYR A 215 19.77 -16.71 4.33
C TYR A 215 18.66 -17.30 3.46
N ILE A 216 17.95 -18.32 3.94
CA ILE A 216 16.80 -18.91 3.21
C ILE A 216 15.75 -17.85 2.96
N LYS A 217 15.37 -17.06 3.97
CA LYS A 217 14.42 -15.97 3.84
C LYS A 217 14.88 -14.92 2.82
N MET A 218 16.17 -14.58 2.86
CA MET A 218 16.74 -13.59 1.94
C MET A 218 16.69 -14.07 0.49
N ILE A 219 17.05 -15.33 0.23
CA ILE A 219 17.00 -15.95 -1.10
C ILE A 219 15.55 -16.01 -1.61
N LEU A 220 14.60 -16.43 -0.77
CA LEU A 220 13.19 -16.50 -1.14
C LEU A 220 12.63 -15.12 -1.52
N ILE A 221 12.91 -14.09 -0.73
CA ILE A 221 12.44 -12.72 -1.03
C ILE A 221 13.07 -12.21 -2.32
N CYS A 222 14.37 -12.39 -2.51
CA CYS A 222 15.04 -12.01 -3.77
C CYS A 222 14.45 -12.76 -4.97
N ALA A 223 14.18 -14.05 -4.84
CA ALA A 223 13.55 -14.84 -5.91
C ALA A 223 12.17 -14.31 -6.28
N VAL A 224 11.35 -13.92 -5.29
CA VAL A 224 10.03 -13.33 -5.52
C VAL A 224 10.16 -11.96 -6.20
N ILE A 225 11.07 -11.09 -5.75
CA ILE A 225 11.31 -9.78 -6.37
C ILE A 225 11.72 -9.96 -7.84
N LEU A 226 12.70 -10.84 -8.12
CA LEU A 226 13.17 -11.09 -9.48
C LEU A 226 12.09 -11.72 -10.35
N PHE A 227 11.28 -12.62 -9.82
CA PHE A 227 10.15 -13.21 -10.53
C PHE A 227 9.13 -12.15 -10.96
N ILE A 228 8.72 -11.28 -10.02
CA ILE A 228 7.76 -10.22 -10.30
C ILE A 228 8.33 -9.24 -11.32
N THR A 229 9.55 -8.73 -11.11
CA THR A 229 10.18 -7.76 -12.01
C THR A 229 10.43 -8.34 -13.41
N TYR A 230 10.76 -9.64 -13.51
CA TYR A 230 10.85 -10.33 -14.79
C TYR A 230 9.49 -10.39 -15.52
N LYS A 231 8.40 -10.66 -14.80
CA LYS A 231 7.06 -10.63 -15.38
C LYS A 231 6.66 -9.23 -15.82
N LEU A 232 6.96 -8.21 -15.02
CA LEU A 232 6.74 -6.80 -15.39
C LEU A 232 7.55 -6.42 -16.65
N ALA A 233 8.82 -6.82 -16.71
CA ALA A 233 9.68 -6.56 -17.86
C ALA A 233 9.18 -7.19 -19.15
N LYS A 234 8.55 -8.37 -19.08
CA LYS A 234 7.96 -9.07 -20.24
C LYS A 234 6.64 -8.47 -20.74
N TYR A 235 6.08 -7.50 -20.06
CA TYR A 235 4.86 -6.84 -20.53
C TYR A 235 5.16 -5.39 -20.95
N LYS A 236 4.81 -4.41 -20.13
CA LYS A 236 5.02 -2.98 -20.42
C LYS A 236 6.01 -2.30 -19.47
N GLY A 237 6.61 -3.04 -18.56
CA GLY A 237 7.48 -2.52 -17.53
C GLY A 237 6.76 -2.22 -16.23
N ILE A 238 7.28 -1.25 -15.47
CA ILE A 238 6.82 -0.91 -14.13
C ILE A 238 5.59 0.01 -14.24
N PRO A 239 4.41 -0.39 -13.71
CA PRO A 239 3.26 0.50 -13.66
C PRO A 239 3.52 1.70 -12.72
N THR A 240 3.11 2.90 -13.12
CA THR A 240 3.28 4.12 -12.31
C THR A 240 2.59 4.02 -10.96
N SER A 241 1.47 3.30 -10.89
CA SER A 241 0.76 3.01 -9.64
C SER A 241 1.64 2.28 -8.62
N LEU A 242 2.50 1.34 -9.05
CA LEU A 242 3.44 0.65 -8.15
C LEU A 242 4.48 1.61 -7.58
N VAL A 243 4.93 2.60 -8.36
CA VAL A 243 5.86 3.63 -7.89
C VAL A 243 5.22 4.44 -6.77
N TRP A 244 3.96 4.85 -6.93
CA TRP A 244 3.22 5.57 -5.88
C TRP A 244 3.04 4.73 -4.62
N VAL A 245 2.69 3.45 -4.76
CA VAL A 245 2.61 2.52 -3.61
C VAL A 245 3.93 2.47 -2.86
N LEU A 246 5.06 2.32 -3.57
CA LEU A 246 6.38 2.26 -2.94
C LEU A 246 6.72 3.56 -2.21
N ILE A 247 6.47 4.73 -2.83
CA ILE A 247 6.69 6.04 -2.21
C ILE A 247 5.89 6.16 -0.91
N VAL A 248 4.59 5.87 -0.96
CA VAL A 248 3.70 5.96 0.21
C VAL A 248 4.14 5.00 1.31
N VAL A 249 4.39 3.73 0.99
CA VAL A 249 4.85 2.73 1.97
C VAL A 249 6.18 3.13 2.61
N LEU A 250 7.12 3.69 1.86
CA LEU A 250 8.40 4.17 2.40
C LEU A 250 8.22 5.37 3.33
N ILE A 251 7.37 6.34 2.96
CA ILE A 251 7.05 7.50 3.81
C ILE A 251 6.40 7.04 5.12
N TYR A 252 5.36 6.22 5.04
CA TYR A 252 4.68 5.70 6.24
C TYR A 252 5.60 4.81 7.08
N GLY A 253 6.41 3.96 6.46
CA GLY A 253 7.42 3.15 7.13
C GLY A 253 8.47 4.00 7.86
N TYR A 254 8.88 5.12 7.27
CA TYR A 254 9.76 6.08 7.93
C TYR A 254 9.08 6.77 9.10
N ILE A 255 7.86 7.27 8.91
CA ILE A 255 7.08 7.94 9.97
C ILE A 255 6.90 7.00 11.16
N THR A 256 6.43 5.78 10.93
CA THR A 256 6.16 4.80 12.00
C THR A 256 7.41 4.33 12.72
N SER A 257 8.54 4.14 12.00
CA SER A 257 9.74 3.52 12.58
C SER A 257 10.75 4.52 13.13
N LYS A 258 10.79 5.78 12.61
CA LYS A 258 11.87 6.72 12.87
C LYS A 258 11.43 8.02 13.54
N THR A 259 10.14 8.33 13.58
CA THR A 259 9.66 9.59 14.16
C THR A 259 9.08 9.40 15.57
N THR A 260 8.97 10.51 16.31
CA THR A 260 8.30 10.56 17.62
C THR A 260 6.81 10.23 17.50
N ILE A 261 6.18 10.71 16.42
CA ILE A 261 4.76 10.44 16.12
C ILE A 261 4.51 8.94 15.96
N GLY A 262 5.37 8.23 15.25
CA GLY A 262 5.27 6.77 15.11
C GLY A 262 5.36 6.05 16.46
N ARG A 263 6.27 6.48 17.35
CA ARG A 263 6.36 5.93 18.71
C ARG A 263 5.10 6.18 19.53
N TYR A 264 4.45 7.33 19.35
CA TYR A 264 3.19 7.63 20.03
C TYR A 264 2.05 6.72 19.57
N PHE A 265 1.94 6.43 18.26
CA PHE A 265 0.96 5.47 17.76
C PHE A 265 1.12 4.10 18.41
N TYR A 266 2.34 3.58 18.49
CA TYR A 266 2.59 2.29 19.15
C TYR A 266 2.36 2.34 20.66
N ALA A 267 2.70 3.44 21.33
CA ALA A 267 2.49 3.59 22.76
C ALA A 267 0.98 3.62 23.10
N VAL A 268 0.21 4.43 22.38
CA VAL A 268 -1.25 4.52 22.55
C VAL A 268 -1.92 3.19 22.27
N GLY A 269 -1.54 2.53 21.17
CA GLY A 269 -2.10 1.22 20.83
C GLY A 269 -1.72 0.09 21.78
N GLY A 270 -0.57 0.20 22.44
CA GLY A 270 -0.14 -0.75 23.46
C GLY A 270 -0.91 -0.62 24.77
N ASN A 271 -0.98 0.58 25.31
CA ASN A 271 -1.75 0.91 26.51
C ASN A 271 -1.98 2.42 26.58
N GLU A 272 -3.17 2.87 26.22
CA GLU A 272 -3.57 4.27 26.20
C GLU A 272 -3.46 4.92 27.60
N LYS A 273 -3.95 4.22 28.66
CA LYS A 273 -3.92 4.75 30.03
C LYS A 273 -2.48 4.99 30.52
N ALA A 274 -1.58 4.02 30.29
CA ALA A 274 -0.18 4.15 30.65
C ALA A 274 0.50 5.26 29.84
N THR A 275 0.16 5.41 28.57
CA THR A 275 0.68 6.45 27.68
C THR A 275 0.27 7.84 28.16
N LYS A 276 -0.99 8.02 28.55
CA LYS A 276 -1.50 9.27 29.13
C LYS A 276 -0.81 9.62 30.44
N LEU A 277 -0.59 8.64 31.33
CA LEU A 277 0.17 8.83 32.58
C LEU A 277 1.63 9.22 32.33
N SER A 278 2.20 8.85 31.19
CA SER A 278 3.55 9.24 30.77
C SER A 278 3.62 10.66 30.17
N GLY A 279 2.52 11.43 30.21
CA GLY A 279 2.45 12.81 29.73
C GLY A 279 2.25 12.94 28.21
N ILE A 280 1.95 11.86 27.51
CA ILE A 280 1.63 11.91 26.08
C ILE A 280 0.13 12.19 25.94
N ASN A 281 -0.21 13.21 25.15
CA ASN A 281 -1.60 13.50 24.80
C ASN A 281 -2.12 12.41 23.84
N THR A 282 -3.12 11.66 24.29
CA THR A 282 -3.68 10.48 23.58
C THR A 282 -4.97 10.84 22.87
#